data_256f14a4de2d988a05e7ef68ae9c1b6e
#
_entry.id   256f14a4de2d988a05e7ef68ae9c1b6e
#
_cell.length_a   1.000
_cell.length_b   1.000
_cell.length_c   1.000
_cell.angle_alpha   90.00
_cell.angle_beta   90.00
_cell.angle_gamma   90.00
#
_symmetry.space_group_name_H-M   'P 1'
#
loop_
_entity.id
_entity.type
_entity.pdbx_description
1 polymer ?
#
loop_
_entity_poly.entity_id
_entity_poly.type
_entity_poly.pdbx_seq_one_letter_code
_entity_poly.pdbx_strand_id
1 'polypeptide(L)'
;MRLSDFKSNEYANLIAGPRYEPDEENPMLGFRGASRYVAPSFRPCFEMECEALLRVRNEMGLTNVEVMVPFVRTVSEAAEVIGLLEHCGLKRGDNGLRVIMMCELPTNALLAKDYLEYFDGFSIGSNDLTQLTLGLDRDSGLVAAAFDERDP
;
A
#
# COMPACT_ATOMS: atom_id res chain seq x y z
N MET A 1 -6.38 6.01 7.51
CA MET A 1 -6.99 5.58 6.23
C MET A 1 -5.94 4.89 5.39
N ARG A 2 -6.22 3.69 4.83
CA ARG A 2 -5.32 3.01 3.90
C ARG A 2 -5.56 3.53 2.49
N LEU A 3 -4.47 3.84 1.77
CA LEU A 3 -4.52 4.13 0.35
C LEU A 3 -4.94 2.89 -0.45
N SER A 4 -5.43 3.10 -1.66
CA SER A 4 -5.96 2.03 -2.52
C SER A 4 -4.94 0.93 -2.79
N ASP A 5 -5.35 -0.33 -2.64
CA ASP A 5 -4.50 -1.51 -2.82
C ASP A 5 -5.25 -2.66 -3.51
N PHE A 6 -5.99 -2.35 -4.55
CA PHE A 6 -6.55 -3.40 -5.39
C PHE A 6 -5.49 -3.96 -6.34
N LYS A 7 -5.54 -5.27 -6.55
CA LYS A 7 -4.75 -5.95 -7.56
C LYS A 7 -5.29 -5.65 -8.96
N SER A 8 -4.48 -5.85 -10.00
CA SER A 8 -4.89 -5.60 -11.39
C SER A 8 -6.17 -6.35 -11.79
N ASN A 9 -6.31 -7.62 -11.40
CA ASN A 9 -7.51 -8.41 -11.64
C ASN A 9 -8.77 -7.88 -10.90
N GLU A 10 -8.59 -7.24 -9.73
CA GLU A 10 -9.68 -6.64 -8.99
C GLU A 10 -10.13 -5.33 -9.65
N TYR A 11 -9.19 -4.46 -10.03
CA TYR A 11 -9.48 -3.25 -10.80
C TYR A 11 -10.09 -3.58 -12.17
N ALA A 12 -9.64 -4.66 -12.83
CA ALA A 12 -10.18 -5.09 -14.11
C ALA A 12 -11.68 -5.44 -14.03
N ASN A 13 -12.20 -5.79 -12.84
CA ASN A 13 -13.63 -6.05 -12.64
C ASN A 13 -14.49 -4.77 -12.50
N LEU A 14 -13.87 -3.60 -12.41
CA LEU A 14 -14.58 -2.33 -12.39
C LEU A 14 -15.07 -1.93 -13.79
N ILE A 15 -16.03 -1.01 -13.86
CA ILE A 15 -16.54 -0.47 -15.13
C ILE A 15 -15.38 0.11 -15.94
N ALA A 16 -15.21 -0.39 -17.18
CA ALA A 16 -14.10 -0.08 -18.06
C ALA A 16 -12.70 -0.50 -17.58
N GLY A 17 -12.57 -1.18 -16.44
CA GLY A 17 -11.30 -1.64 -15.87
C GLY A 17 -10.36 -2.35 -16.86
N PRO A 18 -10.83 -3.31 -17.68
CA PRO A 18 -9.98 -4.03 -18.64
C PRO A 18 -9.28 -3.15 -19.68
N ARG A 19 -9.66 -1.88 -19.81
CA ARG A 19 -8.99 -0.93 -20.73
C ARG A 19 -7.74 -0.33 -20.13
N TYR A 20 -7.59 -0.38 -18.81
CA TYR A 20 -6.54 0.32 -18.06
C TYR A 20 -5.62 -0.62 -17.31
N GLU A 21 -6.09 -1.83 -17.03
CA GLU A 21 -5.35 -2.78 -16.22
C GLU A 21 -4.56 -3.76 -17.08
N PRO A 22 -3.30 -4.06 -16.68
CA PRO A 22 -2.53 -5.10 -17.34
C PRO A 22 -3.13 -6.48 -17.02
N ASP A 23 -2.96 -7.42 -17.97
CA ASP A 23 -3.19 -8.84 -17.70
C ASP A 23 -1.91 -9.42 -17.06
N GLU A 24 -2.02 -9.86 -15.81
CA GLU A 24 -0.89 -10.38 -15.04
C GLU A 24 -1.15 -11.83 -14.62
N GLU A 25 -0.17 -12.69 -14.81
CA GLU A 25 -0.25 -14.10 -14.38
C GLU A 25 -0.36 -14.23 -12.86
N ASN A 26 0.27 -13.32 -12.12
CA ASN A 26 0.23 -13.29 -10.65
C ASN A 26 -0.03 -11.88 -10.11
N PRO A 27 -1.28 -11.42 -10.11
CA PRO A 27 -1.65 -10.10 -9.63
C PRO A 27 -1.28 -9.83 -8.17
N MET A 28 -1.15 -10.89 -7.35
CA MET A 28 -0.73 -10.77 -5.95
C MET A 28 0.67 -10.14 -5.83
N LEU A 29 1.58 -10.51 -6.71
CA LEU A 29 2.96 -10.01 -6.76
C LEU A 29 3.16 -8.89 -7.79
N GLY A 30 2.10 -8.50 -8.48
CA GLY A 30 2.13 -7.59 -9.61
C GLY A 30 1.97 -6.11 -9.26
N PHE A 31 1.25 -5.42 -10.12
CA PHE A 31 1.07 -3.97 -10.09
C PHE A 31 0.03 -3.54 -9.06
N ARG A 32 0.45 -3.39 -7.81
CA ARG A 32 -0.40 -3.01 -6.67
C ARG A 32 0.35 -2.15 -5.65
N GLY A 33 -0.39 -1.47 -4.78
CA GLY A 33 0.14 -0.67 -3.68
C GLY A 33 1.10 0.42 -4.13
N ALA A 34 2.22 0.56 -3.44
CA ALA A 34 3.20 1.62 -3.65
C ALA A 34 3.71 1.70 -5.10
N SER A 35 3.99 0.56 -5.76
CA SER A 35 4.44 0.54 -7.15
C SER A 35 3.44 1.16 -8.13
N ARG A 36 2.15 1.09 -7.81
CA ARG A 36 1.10 1.71 -8.59
C ARG A 36 1.13 3.23 -8.46
N TYR A 37 1.34 3.75 -7.25
CA TYR A 37 1.36 5.21 -7.01
C TYR A 37 2.52 5.92 -7.69
N VAL A 38 3.69 5.27 -7.74
CA VAL A 38 4.87 5.85 -8.39
C VAL A 38 4.80 5.75 -9.92
N ALA A 39 3.94 4.88 -10.46
CA ALA A 39 3.81 4.69 -11.90
C ALA A 39 3.12 5.90 -12.56
N PRO A 40 3.69 6.45 -13.66
CA PRO A 40 3.10 7.60 -14.36
C PRO A 40 1.66 7.37 -14.84
N SER A 41 1.32 6.13 -15.20
CA SER A 41 -0.03 5.76 -15.68
C SER A 41 -1.10 5.86 -14.61
N PHE A 42 -0.74 5.71 -13.33
CA PHE A 42 -1.67 5.79 -12.20
C PHE A 42 -1.61 7.13 -11.46
N ARG A 43 -0.64 7.97 -11.77
CA ARG A 43 -0.41 9.26 -11.10
C ARG A 43 -1.67 10.11 -10.94
N PRO A 44 -2.50 10.33 -11.96
CA PRO A 44 -3.72 11.14 -11.80
C PRO A 44 -4.70 10.56 -10.77
N CYS A 45 -4.80 9.23 -10.68
CA CYS A 45 -5.67 8.57 -9.70
C CYS A 45 -5.14 8.76 -8.27
N PHE A 46 -3.83 8.63 -8.10
CA PHE A 46 -3.17 8.87 -6.82
C PHE A 46 -3.33 10.33 -6.35
N GLU A 47 -3.17 11.29 -7.25
CA GLU A 47 -3.36 12.71 -6.95
C GLU A 47 -4.80 13.03 -6.52
N MET A 48 -5.80 12.42 -7.14
CA MET A 48 -7.21 12.55 -6.70
C MET A 48 -7.43 11.98 -5.28
N GLU A 49 -6.80 10.86 -4.94
CA GLU A 49 -6.87 10.29 -3.59
C GLU A 49 -6.20 11.22 -2.56
N CYS A 50 -5.06 11.80 -2.90
CA CYS A 50 -4.38 12.79 -2.07
C CYS A 50 -5.23 14.06 -1.87
N GLU A 51 -5.86 14.57 -2.93
CA GLU A 51 -6.75 15.73 -2.85
C GLU A 51 -7.93 15.47 -1.90
N ALA A 52 -8.54 14.29 -1.98
CA ALA A 52 -9.62 13.92 -1.08
C ALA A 52 -9.16 13.89 0.39
N LEU A 53 -7.96 13.38 0.67
CA LEU A 53 -7.37 13.37 2.00
C LEU A 53 -7.06 14.78 2.52
N LEU A 54 -6.55 15.66 1.65
CA LEU A 54 -6.31 17.06 2.00
C LEU A 54 -7.60 17.77 2.41
N ARG A 55 -8.69 17.57 1.64
CA ARG A 55 -10.00 18.13 1.98
C ARG A 55 -10.50 17.63 3.33
N VAL A 56 -10.38 16.33 3.58
CA VAL A 56 -10.79 15.74 4.86
C VAL A 56 -10.02 16.36 6.02
N ARG A 57 -8.71 16.51 5.89
CA ARG A 57 -7.87 17.01 6.99
C ARG A 57 -7.95 18.53 7.14
N ASN A 58 -7.89 19.28 6.04
CA ASN A 58 -7.72 20.73 6.08
C ASN A 58 -9.04 21.50 6.02
N GLU A 59 -10.00 21.04 5.19
CA GLU A 59 -11.28 21.74 5.04
C GLU A 59 -12.32 21.24 6.04
N MET A 60 -12.38 19.91 6.28
CA MET A 60 -13.31 19.33 7.26
C MET A 60 -12.73 19.30 8.67
N GLY A 61 -11.44 19.60 8.86
CA GLY A 61 -10.81 19.66 10.18
C GLY A 61 -10.57 18.30 10.86
N LEU A 62 -10.66 17.19 10.11
CA LEU A 62 -10.49 15.84 10.67
C LEU A 62 -8.99 15.46 10.74
N THR A 63 -8.22 16.20 11.52
CA THR A 63 -6.76 16.05 11.64
C THR A 63 -6.31 14.73 12.29
N ASN A 64 -7.21 13.99 12.93
CA ASN A 64 -6.97 12.66 13.46
C ASN A 64 -6.89 11.56 12.38
N VAL A 65 -7.17 11.88 11.11
CA VAL A 65 -6.99 10.93 10.02
C VAL A 65 -5.51 10.80 9.70
N GLU A 66 -4.99 9.59 9.81
CA GLU A 66 -3.64 9.19 9.40
C GLU A 66 -3.68 8.51 8.03
N VAL A 67 -2.57 8.55 7.30
CA VAL A 67 -2.43 7.90 5.99
C VAL A 67 -1.65 6.61 6.16
N MET A 68 -2.11 5.51 5.57
CA MET A 68 -1.41 4.24 5.55
C MET A 68 -1.08 3.83 4.12
N VAL A 69 0.19 3.55 3.87
CA VAL A 69 0.73 3.12 2.57
C VAL A 69 0.84 1.60 2.56
N PRO A 70 0.10 0.90 1.68
CA PRO A 70 0.18 -0.55 1.54
C PRO A 70 1.26 -0.97 0.56
N PHE A 71 1.72 -2.19 0.72
CA PHE A 71 2.53 -2.97 -0.21
C PHE A 71 3.78 -2.26 -0.72
N VAL A 72 4.61 -1.78 0.21
CA VAL A 72 5.91 -1.14 -0.07
C VAL A 72 6.99 -2.20 -0.11
N ARG A 73 7.60 -2.42 -1.27
CA ARG A 73 8.55 -3.52 -1.50
C ARG A 73 9.98 -3.20 -1.10
N THR A 74 10.42 -1.97 -1.34
CA THR A 74 11.80 -1.54 -1.11
C THR A 74 11.87 -0.21 -0.38
N VAL A 75 12.99 0.05 0.27
CA VAL A 75 13.26 1.32 0.96
C VAL A 75 13.28 2.49 -0.04
N SER A 76 13.78 2.26 -1.26
CA SER A 76 13.72 3.28 -2.33
C SER A 76 12.29 3.62 -2.73
N GLU A 77 11.42 2.61 -2.87
CA GLU A 77 10.01 2.82 -3.16
C GLU A 77 9.30 3.58 -2.02
N ALA A 78 9.69 3.31 -0.76
CA ALA A 78 9.23 4.09 0.39
C ALA A 78 9.58 5.58 0.26
N ALA A 79 10.84 5.89 -0.07
CA ALA A 79 11.29 7.26 -0.28
C ALA A 79 10.50 7.96 -1.41
N GLU A 80 10.26 7.25 -2.53
CA GLU A 80 9.50 7.77 -3.66
C GLU A 80 8.05 8.10 -3.27
N VAL A 81 7.36 7.18 -2.59
CA VAL A 81 5.96 7.40 -2.17
C VAL A 81 5.84 8.54 -1.16
N ILE A 82 6.74 8.63 -0.19
CA ILE A 82 6.76 9.75 0.76
C ILE A 82 6.98 11.08 0.03
N GLY A 83 7.93 11.12 -0.92
CA GLY A 83 8.15 12.29 -1.77
C GLY A 83 6.92 12.70 -2.59
N LEU A 84 6.17 11.71 -3.09
CA LEU A 84 4.91 11.94 -3.81
C LEU A 84 3.81 12.50 -2.92
N LEU A 85 3.62 11.94 -1.73
CA LEU A 85 2.66 12.44 -0.75
C LEU A 85 2.98 13.90 -0.39
N GLU A 86 4.27 14.22 -0.15
CA GLU A 86 4.71 15.59 0.13
C GLU A 86 4.45 16.53 -1.06
N HIS A 87 4.73 16.08 -2.29
CA HIS A 87 4.42 16.84 -3.51
C HIS A 87 2.93 17.16 -3.65
N CYS A 88 2.08 16.21 -3.27
CA CYS A 88 0.62 16.39 -3.23
C CYS A 88 0.13 17.21 -2.02
N GLY A 89 1.01 17.71 -1.15
CA GLY A 89 0.63 18.50 0.04
C GLY A 89 0.37 17.69 1.30
N LEU A 90 0.57 16.37 1.28
CA LEU A 90 0.44 15.47 2.43
C LEU A 90 1.81 15.21 3.06
N LYS A 91 2.46 16.26 3.54
CA LYS A 91 3.78 16.15 4.16
C LYS A 91 3.69 15.55 5.56
N ARG A 92 4.50 14.53 5.80
CA ARG A 92 4.63 13.90 7.12
C ARG A 92 5.00 14.93 8.20
N GLY A 93 4.26 14.94 9.30
CA GLY A 93 4.41 15.88 10.42
C GLY A 93 3.57 17.16 10.28
N ASP A 94 3.24 17.60 9.07
CA ASP A 94 2.45 18.80 8.86
C ASP A 94 1.03 18.63 9.40
N ASN A 95 0.59 19.58 10.23
CA ASN A 95 -0.69 19.51 10.92
C ASN A 95 -0.92 18.18 11.65
N GLY A 96 0.16 17.60 12.21
CA GLY A 96 0.13 16.33 12.94
C GLY A 96 -0.11 15.09 12.05
N LEU A 97 0.08 15.20 10.72
CA LEU A 97 -0.07 14.06 9.82
C LEU A 97 0.97 12.98 10.15
N ARG A 98 0.49 11.80 10.49
CA ARG A 98 1.28 10.58 10.56
C ARG A 98 1.08 9.75 9.30
N VAL A 99 2.19 9.20 8.78
CA VAL A 99 2.18 8.28 7.65
C VAL A 99 2.67 6.92 8.13
N ILE A 100 1.78 5.94 8.06
CA ILE A 100 2.01 4.58 8.53
C ILE A 100 2.26 3.67 7.33
N MET A 101 3.15 2.71 7.45
CA MET A 101 3.34 1.67 6.44
C MET A 101 2.62 0.38 6.85
N MET A 102 2.00 -0.31 5.90
CA MET A 102 1.55 -1.68 6.15
C MET A 102 2.75 -2.62 6.05
N CYS A 103 3.05 -3.32 7.15
CA CYS A 103 4.07 -4.36 7.21
C CYS A 103 3.42 -5.66 6.75
N GLU A 104 3.63 -6.00 5.50
CA GLU A 104 2.96 -7.14 4.85
C GLU A 104 3.85 -7.90 3.85
N LEU A 105 5.10 -7.47 3.71
CA LEU A 105 6.13 -8.21 2.99
C LEU A 105 7.26 -8.59 3.96
N PRO A 106 7.94 -9.74 3.77
CA PRO A 106 9.08 -10.14 4.60
C PRO A 106 10.17 -9.06 4.69
N THR A 107 10.42 -8.31 3.60
CA THR A 107 11.37 -7.19 3.58
C THR A 107 11.03 -6.10 4.59
N ASN A 108 9.74 -5.87 4.86
CA ASN A 108 9.31 -4.84 5.80
C ASN A 108 9.72 -5.18 7.24
N ALA A 109 9.66 -6.45 7.62
CA ALA A 109 10.10 -6.92 8.93
C ALA A 109 11.64 -6.92 9.03
N LEU A 110 12.34 -7.41 7.99
CA LEU A 110 13.80 -7.52 7.99
C LEU A 110 14.49 -6.15 8.00
N LEU A 111 13.94 -5.17 7.27
CA LEU A 111 14.50 -3.81 7.13
C LEU A 111 13.67 -2.77 7.89
N ALA A 112 13.02 -3.17 8.99
CA ALA A 112 12.09 -2.31 9.72
C ALA A 112 12.70 -0.96 10.14
N LYS A 113 13.98 -0.93 10.53
CA LYS A 113 14.65 0.32 10.90
C LYS A 113 14.80 1.28 9.74
N ASP A 114 15.13 0.77 8.56
CA ASP A 114 15.34 1.59 7.38
C ASP A 114 14.00 2.19 6.90
N TYR A 115 12.91 1.42 6.97
CA TYR A 115 11.57 1.92 6.66
C TYR A 115 11.08 2.98 7.66
N LEU A 116 11.45 2.88 8.94
CA LEU A 116 11.06 3.86 9.96
C LEU A 116 11.74 5.23 9.78
N GLU A 117 12.70 5.37 8.91
CA GLU A 117 13.19 6.68 8.48
C GLU A 117 12.13 7.47 7.70
N TYR A 118 11.27 6.76 6.97
CA TYR A 118 10.25 7.31 6.09
C TYR A 118 8.84 7.32 6.71
N PHE A 119 8.54 6.37 7.61
CA PHE A 119 7.21 6.19 8.20
C PHE A 119 7.21 6.41 9.72
N ASP A 120 6.06 6.76 10.26
CA ASP A 120 5.87 6.98 11.71
C ASP A 120 5.55 5.68 12.47
N GLY A 121 5.41 4.57 11.77
CA GLY A 121 5.13 3.27 12.35
C GLY A 121 4.56 2.28 11.33
N PHE A 122 4.18 1.12 11.87
CA PHE A 122 3.64 0.01 11.07
C PHE A 122 2.22 -0.35 11.50
N SER A 123 1.45 -0.82 10.52
CA SER A 123 0.26 -1.65 10.70
C SER A 123 0.58 -3.04 10.14
N ILE A 124 0.28 -4.10 10.90
CA ILE A 124 0.62 -5.47 10.47
C ILE A 124 -0.48 -5.98 9.53
N GLY A 125 -0.11 -6.25 8.28
CA GLY A 125 -0.95 -6.93 7.29
C GLY A 125 -0.68 -8.43 7.32
N SER A 126 -1.17 -9.13 8.35
CA SER A 126 -0.82 -10.51 8.65
C SER A 126 -1.13 -11.47 7.50
N ASN A 127 -2.25 -11.25 6.81
CA ASN A 127 -2.64 -12.12 5.69
C ASN A 127 -1.59 -12.16 4.57
N ASP A 128 -1.20 -10.98 4.06
CA ASP A 128 -0.21 -10.90 2.98
C ASP A 128 1.19 -11.26 3.50
N LEU A 129 1.53 -10.87 4.73
CA LEU A 129 2.81 -11.23 5.34
C LEU A 129 2.97 -12.75 5.48
N THR A 130 1.96 -13.45 5.98
CA THR A 130 1.97 -14.91 6.12
C THR A 130 2.04 -15.59 4.75
N GLN A 131 1.19 -15.15 3.81
CA GLN A 131 1.19 -15.68 2.44
C GLN A 131 2.57 -15.57 1.78
N LEU A 132 3.21 -14.42 1.89
CA LEU A 132 4.50 -14.16 1.25
C LEU A 132 5.67 -14.80 2.00
N THR A 133 5.59 -14.90 3.32
CA THR A 133 6.63 -15.55 4.13
C THR A 133 6.65 -17.05 3.92
N LEU A 134 5.48 -17.68 3.91
CA LEU A 134 5.35 -19.13 3.70
C LEU A 134 5.37 -19.52 2.21
N GLY A 135 5.24 -18.57 1.29
CA GLY A 135 5.13 -18.87 -0.14
C GLY A 135 3.87 -19.63 -0.51
N LEU A 136 2.76 -19.34 0.20
CA LEU A 136 1.46 -19.98 -0.01
C LEU A 136 0.49 -19.02 -0.69
N ASP A 137 -0.39 -19.57 -1.51
CA ASP A 137 -1.60 -18.87 -1.93
C ASP A 137 -2.76 -19.26 -1.00
N ARG A 138 -3.21 -18.32 -0.17
CA ARG A 138 -4.33 -18.53 0.77
C ARG A 138 -5.67 -18.82 0.09
N ASP A 139 -5.79 -18.44 -1.18
CA ASP A 139 -7.01 -18.65 -1.98
C ASP A 139 -6.97 -20.00 -2.74
N SER A 140 -5.83 -20.70 -2.72
CA SER A 140 -5.68 -22.03 -3.33
C SER A 140 -6.26 -23.11 -2.45
N GLY A 141 -7.33 -23.76 -2.89
CA GLY A 141 -7.97 -24.87 -2.16
C GLY A 141 -7.05 -26.07 -1.87
N LEU A 142 -5.89 -26.17 -2.55
CA LEU A 142 -4.94 -27.25 -2.35
C LEU A 142 -3.96 -27.01 -1.19
N VAL A 143 -3.56 -25.77 -0.95
CA VAL A 143 -2.51 -25.41 0.02
C VAL A 143 -3.00 -24.49 1.13
N ALA A 144 -4.20 -23.93 1.02
CA ALA A 144 -4.74 -22.99 2.01
C ALA A 144 -4.80 -23.56 3.45
N ALA A 145 -4.88 -24.88 3.59
CA ALA A 145 -4.87 -25.54 4.91
C ALA A 145 -3.53 -25.38 5.65
N ALA A 146 -2.44 -25.06 4.94
CA ALA A 146 -1.12 -24.79 5.52
C ALA A 146 -0.93 -23.30 5.90
N PHE A 147 -1.93 -22.47 5.64
CA PHE A 147 -1.89 -21.06 6.01
C PHE A 147 -2.25 -20.90 7.49
N ASP A 148 -1.25 -20.71 8.34
CA ASP A 148 -1.43 -20.41 9.76
C ASP A 148 -0.53 -19.20 10.13
N GLU A 149 -1.15 -18.09 10.49
CA GLU A 149 -0.47 -16.87 10.93
C GLU A 149 0.30 -17.05 12.25
N ARG A 150 0.08 -18.14 12.96
CA ARG A 150 0.69 -18.46 14.26
C ARG A 150 1.84 -19.47 14.14
N ASP A 151 2.10 -19.95 12.94
CA ASP A 151 3.23 -20.86 12.71
C ASP A 151 4.54 -20.10 13.00
N PRO A 152 5.45 -20.62 13.88
CA PRO A 152 6.64 -19.94 14.31
C PRO A 152 7.71 -19.75 13.23
#